data_199d5d99fa6d9d00e4336d3bc79209d4
#
_entry.id   199d5d99fa6d9d00e4336d3bc79209d4
#
_cell.length_a   1.000
_cell.length_b   1.000
_cell.length_c   1.000
_cell.angle_alpha   90.00
_cell.angle_beta   90.00
_cell.angle_gamma   90.00
#
_symmetry.space_group_name_H-M   'P 1'
#
loop_
_entity.id
_entity.type
_entity.pdbx_description
1 polymer ?
#
loop_
_entity_poly.entity_id
_entity_poly.type
_entity_poly.pdbx_seq_one_letter_code
_entity_poly.pdbx_strand_id
1 'polypeptide(L)'
;NVEDIHSPEFISEISPELRQEGVKLKERNPCEDDPTQVQIIDLLQMVLEIRKRRTNLGIIFSAWDLVNQSEQNDVRAFLANHMNMLWQYLEANKSVINTKVWGVSAIGGKIEESEKLLDIEDPIKRIKIVDDKMVNSCDLTSIILEMSGDKYDS
;
A
#
# COMPACT_ATOMS: atom_id res chain seq x y z
N ASN A 1 10.16 -20.44 -18.30
CA ASN A 1 10.51 -19.02 -18.39
C ASN A 1 9.24 -18.22 -18.24
N VAL A 2 9.20 -17.34 -17.23
CA VAL A 2 8.02 -16.51 -16.92
C VAL A 2 7.76 -15.47 -18.02
N GLU A 3 8.79 -15.12 -18.77
CA GLU A 3 8.71 -14.16 -19.89
C GLU A 3 7.81 -14.63 -21.04
N ASP A 4 7.72 -15.95 -21.25
CA ASP A 4 6.91 -16.50 -22.35
C ASP A 4 5.40 -16.54 -22.04
N ILE A 5 5.01 -16.43 -20.76
CA ILE A 5 3.61 -16.52 -20.32
C ILE A 5 2.81 -15.25 -20.65
N HIS A 6 3.48 -14.13 -20.90
CA HIS A 6 2.84 -12.83 -21.13
C HIS A 6 2.86 -12.40 -22.60
N SER A 7 3.40 -13.22 -23.49
CA SER A 7 3.35 -12.94 -24.92
C SER A 7 1.92 -13.11 -25.45
N PRO A 8 1.38 -12.14 -26.18
CA PRO A 8 0.10 -12.29 -26.87
C PRO A 8 0.09 -13.48 -27.84
N GLU A 9 1.24 -13.83 -28.39
CA GLU A 9 1.43 -14.98 -29.27
C GLU A 9 1.17 -16.29 -28.52
N PHE A 10 1.67 -16.41 -27.29
CA PHE A 10 1.46 -17.61 -26.46
C PHE A 10 -0.01 -17.86 -26.16
N ILE A 11 -0.78 -16.81 -25.82
CA ILE A 11 -2.23 -16.93 -25.59
C ILE A 11 -2.95 -17.34 -26.87
N SER A 12 -2.52 -16.82 -28.02
CA SER A 12 -3.13 -17.17 -29.32
C SER A 12 -2.82 -18.60 -29.76
N GLU A 13 -1.71 -19.18 -29.33
CA GLU A 13 -1.35 -20.58 -29.58
C GLU A 13 -2.15 -21.55 -28.71
N ILE A 14 -2.38 -21.19 -27.41
CA ILE A 14 -3.15 -22.04 -26.50
C ILE A 14 -4.64 -22.02 -26.81
N SER A 15 -5.18 -20.89 -27.29
CA SER A 15 -6.61 -20.72 -27.56
C SER A 15 -6.83 -20.06 -28.93
N PRO A 16 -6.80 -20.82 -30.03
CA PRO A 16 -7.04 -20.28 -31.37
C PRO A 16 -8.38 -19.55 -31.51
N GLU A 17 -9.36 -19.92 -30.67
CA GLU A 17 -10.70 -19.31 -30.62
C GLU A 17 -10.66 -17.85 -30.09
N LEU A 18 -9.59 -17.45 -29.41
CA LEU A 18 -9.37 -16.07 -28.96
C LEU A 18 -8.75 -15.17 -30.04
N ARG A 19 -8.41 -15.73 -31.21
CA ARG A 19 -8.03 -14.95 -32.40
C ARG A 19 -9.27 -14.28 -33.00
N GLN A 20 -9.63 -13.14 -32.48
CA GLN A 20 -10.55 -12.25 -33.17
C GLN A 20 -9.77 -11.57 -34.31
N GLU A 21 -10.07 -11.93 -35.54
CA GLU A 21 -9.51 -11.25 -36.70
C GLU A 21 -9.82 -9.74 -36.62
N GLY A 22 -8.77 -8.94 -36.65
CA GLY A 22 -8.87 -7.47 -36.64
C GLY A 22 -8.67 -6.76 -35.31
N VAL A 23 -8.47 -7.46 -34.19
CA VAL A 23 -8.06 -6.81 -32.92
C VAL A 23 -6.58 -6.48 -33.05
N LYS A 24 -6.25 -5.20 -33.20
CA LYS A 24 -4.88 -4.72 -32.97
C LYS A 24 -4.56 -4.93 -31.50
N LEU A 25 -3.71 -5.90 -31.19
CA LEU A 25 -3.17 -6.08 -29.85
C LEU A 25 -2.45 -4.79 -29.47
N LYS A 26 -2.96 -4.08 -28.46
CA LYS A 26 -2.29 -2.92 -27.88
C LYS A 26 -1.04 -3.46 -27.18
N GLU A 27 0.12 -2.88 -27.50
CA GLU A 27 1.33 -3.17 -26.74
C GLU A 27 1.07 -2.85 -25.28
N ARG A 28 1.35 -3.81 -24.38
CA ARG A 28 1.13 -3.63 -22.95
C ARG A 28 2.06 -2.55 -22.40
N ASN A 29 1.49 -1.56 -21.77
CA ASN A 29 2.23 -0.57 -20.99
C ASN A 29 2.07 -0.91 -19.48
N PRO A 30 3.09 -1.48 -18.82
CA PRO A 30 2.98 -1.88 -17.42
C PRO A 30 2.53 -0.75 -16.49
N CYS A 31 2.92 0.51 -16.79
CA CYS A 31 2.55 1.66 -15.99
C CYS A 31 1.05 2.03 -16.06
N GLU A 32 0.37 1.63 -17.13
CA GLU A 32 -1.04 1.97 -17.36
C GLU A 32 -1.97 0.75 -17.21
N ASP A 33 -1.49 -0.41 -17.66
CA ASP A 33 -2.33 -1.60 -17.82
C ASP A 33 -2.24 -2.54 -16.59
N ASP A 34 -1.17 -2.43 -15.77
CA ASP A 34 -1.00 -3.29 -14.60
C ASP A 34 -1.74 -2.79 -13.36
N PRO A 35 -2.35 -3.68 -12.58
CA PRO A 35 -2.90 -3.33 -11.28
C PRO A 35 -1.86 -2.65 -10.39
N THR A 36 -2.26 -1.64 -9.62
CA THR A 36 -1.37 -0.87 -8.73
C THR A 36 -0.54 -1.77 -7.80
N GLN A 37 -1.11 -2.89 -7.32
CA GLN A 37 -0.39 -3.83 -6.46
C GLN A 37 0.79 -4.49 -7.18
N VAL A 38 0.64 -4.81 -8.47
CA VAL A 38 1.72 -5.39 -9.29
C VAL A 38 2.83 -4.37 -9.47
N GLN A 39 2.50 -3.13 -9.82
CA GLN A 39 3.49 -2.05 -9.97
C GLN A 39 4.28 -1.80 -8.68
N ILE A 40 3.61 -1.84 -7.52
CA ILE A 40 4.27 -1.68 -6.21
C ILE A 40 5.21 -2.88 -5.95
N ILE A 41 4.79 -4.09 -6.25
CA ILE A 41 5.60 -5.30 -6.06
C ILE A 41 6.86 -5.26 -6.94
N ASP A 42 6.70 -4.90 -8.21
CA ASP A 42 7.83 -4.77 -9.14
C ASP A 42 8.84 -3.72 -8.64
N LEU A 43 8.35 -2.57 -8.19
CA LEU A 43 9.19 -1.53 -7.60
C LEU A 43 9.94 -2.05 -6.36
N LEU A 44 9.28 -2.79 -5.48
CA LEU A 44 9.91 -3.36 -4.29
C LEU A 44 10.98 -4.39 -4.66
N GLN A 45 10.76 -5.21 -5.67
CA GLN A 45 11.76 -6.16 -6.18
C GLN A 45 13.01 -5.43 -6.66
N MET A 46 12.84 -4.39 -7.49
CA MET A 46 13.96 -3.57 -7.96
C MET A 46 14.75 -2.92 -6.80
N VAL A 47 14.03 -2.37 -5.80
CA VAL A 47 14.66 -1.77 -4.62
C VAL A 47 15.48 -2.80 -3.83
N LEU A 48 14.95 -4.01 -3.64
CA LEU A 48 15.65 -5.08 -2.92
C LEU A 48 16.88 -5.57 -3.67
N GLU A 49 16.82 -5.69 -5.00
CA GLU A 49 17.98 -6.04 -5.83
C GLU A 49 19.11 -5.02 -5.71
N ILE A 50 18.78 -3.74 -5.69
CA ILE A 50 19.77 -2.66 -5.57
C ILE A 50 20.36 -2.63 -4.15
N ARG A 51 19.52 -2.74 -3.12
CA ARG A 51 19.96 -2.55 -1.74
C ARG A 51 20.66 -3.75 -1.13
N LYS A 52 20.33 -4.96 -1.52
CA LYS A 52 20.91 -6.25 -1.06
C LYS A 52 21.02 -6.37 0.47
N ARG A 53 20.13 -5.72 1.22
CA ARG A 53 20.10 -5.72 2.68
C ARG A 53 18.67 -5.65 3.18
N ARG A 54 18.46 -6.02 4.43
CA ARG A 54 17.15 -5.89 5.09
C ARG A 54 16.67 -4.44 5.01
N THR A 55 15.43 -4.27 4.55
CA THR A 55 14.84 -2.97 4.27
C THR A 55 13.62 -2.74 5.15
N ASN A 56 13.55 -1.58 5.79
CA ASN A 56 12.33 -1.15 6.47
C ASN A 56 11.39 -0.54 5.43
N LEU A 57 10.15 -1.02 5.40
CA LEU A 57 9.09 -0.55 4.53
C LEU A 57 7.95 0.00 5.37
N GLY A 58 7.61 1.26 5.17
CA GLY A 58 6.43 1.90 5.74
C GLY A 58 5.31 1.98 4.71
N ILE A 59 4.13 1.49 5.06
CA ILE A 59 2.92 1.62 4.27
C ILE A 59 1.99 2.57 5.01
N ILE A 60 1.56 3.63 4.34
CA ILE A 60 0.67 4.64 4.90
C ILE A 60 -0.61 4.69 4.06
N PHE A 61 -1.72 4.36 4.67
CA PHE A 61 -3.04 4.61 4.10
C PHE A 61 -3.49 6.00 4.49
N SER A 62 -3.56 6.91 3.52
CA SER A 62 -4.10 8.27 3.72
C SER A 62 -5.63 8.25 3.74
N ALA A 63 -6.22 9.35 4.23
CA ALA A 63 -7.67 9.49 4.33
C ALA A 63 -8.34 8.33 5.10
N TRP A 64 -7.72 7.91 6.19
CA TRP A 64 -8.17 6.78 7.00
C TRP A 64 -9.58 6.97 7.61
N ASP A 65 -10.00 8.21 7.77
CA ASP A 65 -11.36 8.60 8.16
C ASP A 65 -12.46 8.21 7.16
N LEU A 66 -12.12 7.97 5.89
CA LEU A 66 -13.05 7.52 4.86
C LEU A 66 -13.26 6.00 4.85
N VAL A 67 -12.39 5.25 5.52
CA VAL A 67 -12.52 3.80 5.67
C VAL A 67 -13.71 3.47 6.56
N ASN A 68 -14.38 2.35 6.31
CA ASN A 68 -15.50 1.90 7.13
C ASN A 68 -15.08 1.71 8.60
N GLN A 69 -15.92 2.12 9.52
CA GLN A 69 -15.62 2.12 10.96
C GLN A 69 -15.25 0.72 11.49
N SER A 70 -15.83 -0.32 10.92
CA SER A 70 -15.52 -1.72 11.26
C SER A 70 -14.09 -2.15 10.87
N GLU A 71 -13.49 -1.48 9.88
CA GLU A 71 -12.15 -1.78 9.36
C GLU A 71 -11.07 -0.83 9.87
N GLN A 72 -11.48 0.31 10.46
CA GLN A 72 -10.54 1.34 10.94
C GLN A 72 -9.66 0.88 12.11
N ASN A 73 -10.03 -0.20 12.79
CA ASN A 73 -9.33 -0.65 13.98
C ASN A 73 -8.11 -1.53 13.68
N ASP A 74 -7.97 -2.04 12.46
CA ASP A 74 -6.87 -2.94 12.09
C ASP A 74 -6.34 -2.62 10.69
N VAL A 75 -5.28 -1.82 10.65
CA VAL A 75 -4.62 -1.40 9.40
C VAL A 75 -3.95 -2.57 8.66
N ARG A 76 -3.54 -3.63 9.39
CA ARG A 76 -2.96 -4.83 8.77
C ARG A 76 -4.03 -5.68 8.11
N ALA A 77 -5.15 -5.89 8.79
CA ALA A 77 -6.29 -6.59 8.21
C ALA A 77 -6.80 -5.84 6.97
N PHE A 78 -6.85 -4.51 7.01
CA PHE A 78 -7.19 -3.70 5.85
C PHE A 78 -6.25 -3.93 4.67
N LEU A 79 -4.93 -3.91 4.90
CA LEU A 79 -3.94 -4.24 3.87
C LEU A 79 -4.16 -5.65 3.29
N ALA A 80 -4.36 -6.63 4.15
CA ALA A 80 -4.56 -8.02 3.74
C ALA A 80 -5.83 -8.22 2.90
N ASN A 81 -6.92 -7.52 3.26
CA ASN A 81 -8.21 -7.66 2.59
C ASN A 81 -8.27 -6.90 1.26
N HIS A 82 -7.72 -5.68 1.22
CA HIS A 82 -7.85 -4.78 0.06
C HIS A 82 -6.64 -4.81 -0.88
N MET A 83 -5.47 -5.25 -0.39
CA MET A 83 -4.24 -5.36 -1.17
C MET A 83 -3.60 -6.76 -0.99
N ASN A 84 -4.38 -7.79 -1.25
CA ASN A 84 -4.03 -9.18 -0.97
C ASN A 84 -2.72 -9.63 -1.63
N MET A 85 -2.48 -9.27 -2.91
CA MET A 85 -1.24 -9.63 -3.61
C MET A 85 -0.02 -9.01 -2.94
N LEU A 86 -0.11 -7.71 -2.61
CA LEU A 86 0.96 -7.01 -1.90
C LEU A 86 1.18 -7.63 -0.51
N TRP A 87 0.11 -7.91 0.21
CA TRP A 87 0.19 -8.58 1.52
C TRP A 87 0.92 -9.93 1.43
N GLN A 88 0.54 -10.79 0.49
CA GLN A 88 1.20 -12.09 0.29
C GLN A 88 2.68 -11.94 -0.05
N TYR A 89 3.02 -10.97 -0.91
CA TYR A 89 4.41 -10.68 -1.25
C TYR A 89 5.22 -10.26 -0.01
N LEU A 90 4.68 -9.38 0.82
CA LEU A 90 5.34 -8.90 2.04
C LEU A 90 5.53 -10.03 3.07
N GLU A 91 4.53 -10.87 3.27
CA GLU A 91 4.63 -12.04 4.16
C GLU A 91 5.67 -13.06 3.68
N ALA A 92 5.73 -13.31 2.36
CA ALA A 92 6.73 -14.20 1.78
C ALA A 92 8.17 -13.65 1.94
N ASN A 93 8.32 -12.32 1.97
CA ASN A 93 9.62 -11.64 2.05
C ASN A 93 9.93 -11.02 3.42
N LYS A 94 9.24 -11.42 4.49
CA LYS A 94 9.42 -10.87 5.85
C LYS A 94 10.83 -11.03 6.45
N SER A 95 11.63 -11.92 5.91
CA SER A 95 13.05 -12.08 6.30
C SER A 95 13.92 -10.92 5.81
N VAL A 96 13.57 -10.30 4.69
CA VAL A 96 14.32 -9.20 4.05
C VAL A 96 13.58 -7.86 4.09
N ILE A 97 12.26 -7.87 4.27
CA ILE A 97 11.44 -6.67 4.41
C ILE A 97 10.84 -6.64 5.82
N ASN A 98 11.12 -5.57 6.55
CA ASN A 98 10.45 -5.28 7.82
C ASN A 98 9.34 -4.27 7.54
N THR A 99 8.09 -4.74 7.52
CA THR A 99 6.93 -3.91 7.14
C THR A 99 6.24 -3.35 8.37
N LYS A 100 5.94 -2.05 8.34
CA LYS A 100 5.04 -1.36 9.27
C LYS A 100 3.93 -0.68 8.49
N VAL A 101 2.75 -0.64 9.07
CA VAL A 101 1.54 -0.12 8.41
C VAL A 101 0.86 0.90 9.29
N TRP A 102 0.44 2.02 8.70
CA TRP A 102 -0.31 3.08 9.38
C TRP A 102 -1.51 3.52 8.57
N GLY A 103 -2.59 3.83 9.28
CA GLY A 103 -3.71 4.59 8.76
C GLY A 103 -3.61 6.04 9.23
N VAL A 104 -3.65 6.99 8.33
CA VAL A 104 -3.50 8.43 8.64
C VAL A 104 -4.70 9.21 8.13
N SER A 105 -5.35 9.94 9.03
CA SER A 105 -6.33 10.97 8.70
C SER A 105 -5.75 12.34 9.04
N ALA A 106 -5.52 13.17 8.04
CA ALA A 106 -5.02 14.53 8.21
C ALA A 106 -6.09 15.49 8.75
N ILE A 107 -7.37 15.19 8.48
CA ILE A 107 -8.51 16.02 8.87
C ILE A 107 -9.13 15.53 10.19
N GLY A 108 -8.96 14.24 10.51
CA GLY A 108 -9.41 13.62 11.74
C GLY A 108 -10.89 13.26 11.79
N GLY A 109 -11.63 13.44 10.70
CA GLY A 109 -13.04 13.11 10.57
C GLY A 109 -13.61 13.43 9.21
N LYS A 110 -14.87 13.07 8.97
CA LYS A 110 -15.54 13.31 7.71
C LYS A 110 -15.86 14.80 7.52
N ILE A 111 -15.78 15.28 6.28
CA ILE A 111 -16.08 16.68 5.93
C ILE A 111 -17.51 17.08 6.32
N GLU A 112 -18.44 16.13 6.33
CA GLU A 112 -19.83 16.31 6.76
C GLU A 112 -19.94 16.67 8.26
N GLU A 113 -18.92 16.37 9.05
CA GLU A 113 -18.81 16.72 10.48
C GLU A 113 -17.90 17.94 10.71
N SER A 114 -17.71 18.79 9.68
CA SER A 114 -16.77 19.92 9.71
C SER A 114 -16.97 20.88 10.87
N GLU A 115 -18.21 21.11 11.32
CA GLU A 115 -18.49 21.97 12.47
C GLU A 115 -17.80 21.46 13.75
N LYS A 116 -17.88 20.15 14.02
CA LYS A 116 -17.20 19.54 15.18
C LYS A 116 -15.67 19.58 15.06
N LEU A 117 -15.15 19.52 13.82
CA LEU A 117 -13.72 19.58 13.56
C LEU A 117 -13.18 21.02 13.73
N LEU A 118 -14.01 22.03 13.41
CA LEU A 118 -13.65 23.44 13.61
C LEU A 118 -13.60 23.84 15.08
N ASP A 119 -14.36 23.16 15.95
CA ASP A 119 -14.33 23.38 17.40
C ASP A 119 -12.99 22.96 18.03
N ILE A 120 -12.17 22.18 17.34
CA ILE A 120 -10.81 21.83 17.77
C ILE A 120 -9.89 23.00 17.39
N GLU A 121 -9.51 23.84 18.36
CA GLU A 121 -8.69 25.02 18.16
C GLU A 121 -7.32 24.71 17.53
N ASP A 122 -6.71 23.59 17.93
CA ASP A 122 -5.39 23.18 17.44
C ASP A 122 -5.52 22.19 16.27
N PRO A 123 -5.17 22.60 15.04
CA PRO A 123 -5.26 21.73 13.86
C PRO A 123 -4.45 20.43 13.98
N ILE A 124 -3.36 20.44 14.74
CA ILE A 124 -2.50 19.25 14.94
C ILE A 124 -3.27 18.15 15.67
N LYS A 125 -4.15 18.52 16.60
CA LYS A 125 -4.96 17.57 17.37
C LYS A 125 -6.06 16.90 16.54
N ARG A 126 -6.31 17.39 15.33
CA ARG A 126 -7.25 16.76 14.39
C ARG A 126 -6.62 15.56 13.68
N ILE A 127 -5.29 15.53 13.58
CA ILE A 127 -4.57 14.43 12.95
C ILE A 127 -4.79 13.15 13.76
N LYS A 128 -5.17 12.08 13.08
CA LYS A 128 -5.30 10.75 13.68
C LYS A 128 -4.41 9.78 12.93
N ILE A 129 -3.58 9.08 13.69
CA ILE A 129 -2.71 8.03 13.20
C ILE A 129 -3.04 6.77 13.96
N VAL A 130 -3.28 5.69 13.26
CA VAL A 130 -3.48 4.35 13.80
C VAL A 130 -2.35 3.48 13.29
N ASP A 131 -1.59 2.87 14.18
CA ASP A 131 -0.53 1.93 13.85
C ASP A 131 -1.03 0.48 13.83
N ASP A 132 -0.14 -0.45 13.49
CA ASP A 132 -0.40 -1.89 13.47
C ASP A 132 -0.58 -2.50 14.89
N LYS A 133 -0.38 -1.72 15.94
CA LYS A 133 -0.64 -2.08 17.35
C LYS A 133 -1.88 -1.40 17.91
N MET A 134 -2.67 -0.75 17.05
CA MET A 134 -3.88 0.03 17.42
C MET A 134 -3.59 1.21 18.36
N VAL A 135 -2.35 1.73 18.36
CA VAL A 135 -2.00 2.93 19.10
C VAL A 135 -2.42 4.15 18.29
N ASN A 136 -3.19 5.03 18.93
CA ASN A 136 -3.60 6.29 18.31
C ASN A 136 -2.59 7.39 18.68
N SER A 137 -2.11 8.09 17.67
CA SER A 137 -1.22 9.25 17.80
C SER A 137 -1.73 10.41 16.95
N CYS A 138 -1.26 11.62 17.25
CA CYS A 138 -1.44 12.79 16.39
C CYS A 138 -0.11 13.34 15.84
N ASP A 139 1.00 12.69 16.16
CA ASP A 139 2.33 13.13 15.73
C ASP A 139 2.82 12.35 14.50
N LEU A 140 2.74 13.00 13.32
CA LEU A 140 3.23 12.45 12.06
C LEU A 140 4.75 12.19 12.06
N THR A 141 5.51 12.89 12.88
CA THR A 141 6.97 12.72 12.95
C THR A 141 7.33 11.36 13.56
N SER A 142 6.46 10.81 14.39
CA SER A 142 6.62 9.49 14.99
C SER A 142 6.79 8.38 13.96
N ILE A 143 6.08 8.47 12.82
CA ILE A 143 6.22 7.50 11.72
C ILE A 143 7.63 7.52 11.14
N ILE A 144 8.18 8.72 10.91
CA ILE A 144 9.52 8.91 10.34
C ILE A 144 10.59 8.40 11.31
N LEU A 145 10.46 8.75 12.59
CA LEU A 145 11.38 8.31 13.64
C LEU A 145 11.35 6.79 13.80
N GLU A 146 10.18 6.20 13.78
CA GLU A 146 10.03 4.75 13.88
C GLU A 146 10.62 4.01 12.68
N MET A 147 10.58 4.61 11.48
CA MET A 147 11.17 4.06 10.26
C MET A 147 12.68 4.27 10.19
N SER A 148 13.22 5.35 10.75
CA SER A 148 14.66 5.61 10.78
C SER A 148 15.41 4.65 11.70
N GLY A 149 14.73 3.99 12.61
CA GLY A 149 15.35 3.10 13.60
C GLY A 149 15.99 3.85 14.78
N ASP A 150 15.85 5.15 14.84
CA ASP A 150 16.26 5.95 15.98
C ASP A 150 15.31 5.69 17.15
N LYS A 151 15.66 4.68 17.96
CA LYS A 151 15.11 4.61 19.30
C LYS A 151 15.72 5.79 20.08
N TYR A 152 14.92 6.82 20.31
CA TYR A 152 15.22 7.72 21.39
C TYR A 152 15.04 6.92 22.69
N ASP A 153 16.14 6.42 23.25
CA ASP A 153 16.20 6.06 24.66
C ASP A 153 16.05 7.37 25.43
N SER A 154 14.87 7.60 25.96
CA SER A 154 14.57 8.69 26.91
C SER A 154 14.54 8.14 28.33
#